data_6d3eebae5de3066731e07d94f5630bc7
#
_entry.id   6d3eebae5de3066731e07d94f5630bc7
#
_cell.length_a   1.000
_cell.length_b   1.000
_cell.length_c   1.000
_cell.angle_alpha   90.00
_cell.angle_beta   90.00
_cell.angle_gamma   90.00
#
_symmetry.space_group_name_H-M   'P 1'
#
loop_
_entity.id
_entity.type
_entity.pdbx_description
1 polymer ?
#
loop_
_entity_poly.entity_id
_entity_poly.type
_entity_poly.pdbx_seq_one_letter_code
_entity_poly.pdbx_strand_id
1 'polypeptide(L)'
;MAKEKFERKKPHVNIGTIGHVDHGKTTLTAAITTVLAKKGLSEVKSFDQIDNAPEEKERGITINTSHVEYETANRHYAHVDCPGHADYVKNMVTGAAQMDGAIIVVAATDGPMPQTREHILLARQVNVPKLVVFMNKCDMVDDEEMLELVEMEMRELLAAYEFDGDNTPIIRGSALGALNGVEKWEDKVMELMDAVDNWIPLPPRDIDKPFLMPVEDVFSITGRGTVATGRIEAGIIHVGDEVEILGLGEDKKSVVTGVEMFRKLLDQGEAGDNVGLLLRGIDKESIKRGMVLCKPGQIKPHSKFKASIYVLKKEEGGRHTPFHNKYRPQFYLRTMDCTGEITLPEGQCSTVTDFSFQSSGIRLCWRTANHPSLGSFNLLALSSNSMLPWDRFVVYVFLPRRFDLYFGKPVFLSSKNLLYAFSNASCALQRAKLSTSRRNGYVSLYKAGVG
;
A
#
# COMPACT_ATOMS: atom_id res chain seq x y z
N MET A 1 23.18 -26.93 8.50
CA MET A 1 22.77 -27.18 7.11
C MET A 1 23.02 -25.92 6.31
N ALA A 2 23.51 -26.02 5.06
CA ALA A 2 23.63 -24.87 4.17
C ALA A 2 22.21 -24.39 3.83
N LYS A 3 21.96 -23.06 3.85
CA LYS A 3 20.68 -22.50 3.42
C LYS A 3 20.53 -22.72 1.92
N GLU A 4 19.30 -22.99 1.52
CA GLU A 4 18.93 -23.12 0.12
C GLU A 4 19.10 -21.78 -0.60
N LYS A 5 19.49 -21.81 -1.87
CA LYS A 5 19.63 -20.64 -2.71
C LYS A 5 18.33 -20.43 -3.46
N PHE A 6 17.81 -19.20 -3.46
CA PHE A 6 16.62 -18.82 -4.21
C PHE A 6 16.97 -18.71 -5.71
N GLU A 7 16.20 -19.38 -6.56
CA GLU A 7 16.30 -19.29 -8.02
C GLU A 7 15.12 -18.52 -8.59
N ARG A 8 15.38 -17.42 -9.30
CA ARG A 8 14.34 -16.59 -9.96
C ARG A 8 13.88 -17.28 -11.25
N LYS A 9 12.91 -18.20 -11.15
CA LYS A 9 12.34 -18.90 -12.32
C LYS A 9 11.07 -18.23 -12.88
N LYS A 10 10.38 -17.46 -12.05
CA LYS A 10 9.09 -16.84 -12.35
C LYS A 10 9.08 -15.35 -12.00
N PRO A 11 8.25 -14.53 -12.66
CA PRO A 11 8.04 -13.15 -12.26
C PRO A 11 7.54 -13.08 -10.81
N HIS A 12 8.14 -12.19 -10.02
CA HIS A 12 7.77 -11.97 -8.63
C HIS A 12 6.70 -10.87 -8.52
N VAL A 13 5.64 -11.10 -7.73
CA VAL A 13 4.55 -10.16 -7.49
C VAL A 13 4.22 -10.14 -5.99
N ASN A 14 4.08 -8.94 -5.44
CA ASN A 14 3.61 -8.77 -4.07
C ASN A 14 2.10 -8.59 -4.09
N ILE A 15 1.39 -9.49 -3.42
CA ILE A 15 -0.06 -9.43 -3.28
C ILE A 15 -0.41 -9.43 -1.80
N GLY A 16 -1.63 -9.04 -1.45
CA GLY A 16 -2.05 -9.17 -0.07
C GLY A 16 -3.55 -9.26 0.09
N THR A 17 -3.98 -9.72 1.26
CA THR A 17 -5.38 -9.76 1.68
C THR A 17 -5.73 -8.53 2.50
N ILE A 18 -6.80 -7.85 2.11
CA ILE A 18 -7.39 -6.70 2.81
C ILE A 18 -8.90 -6.89 2.96
N GLY A 19 -9.52 -6.17 3.88
CA GLY A 19 -10.96 -6.26 4.14
C GLY A 19 -11.28 -6.21 5.62
N HIS A 20 -12.56 -6.30 5.94
CA HIS A 20 -13.07 -6.17 7.31
C HIS A 20 -12.52 -7.25 8.26
N VAL A 21 -12.53 -6.98 9.57
CA VAL A 21 -12.27 -7.99 10.60
C VAL A 21 -13.29 -9.13 10.47
N ASP A 22 -12.90 -10.35 10.79
CA ASP A 22 -13.74 -11.57 10.75
C ASP A 22 -14.30 -11.97 9.38
N HIS A 23 -13.92 -11.30 8.29
CA HIS A 23 -14.27 -11.73 6.93
C HIS A 23 -13.41 -12.91 6.42
N GLY A 24 -12.42 -13.36 7.20
CA GLY A 24 -11.64 -14.56 6.93
C GLY A 24 -10.41 -14.37 6.05
N LYS A 25 -9.72 -13.21 6.12
CA LYS A 25 -8.48 -12.93 5.38
C LYS A 25 -7.38 -13.96 5.66
N THR A 26 -7.02 -14.13 6.93
CA THR A 26 -5.99 -15.07 7.36
C THR A 26 -6.39 -16.52 7.07
N THR A 27 -7.69 -16.85 7.19
CA THR A 27 -8.23 -18.16 6.78
C THR A 27 -8.04 -18.39 5.28
N LEU A 28 -8.29 -17.37 4.45
CA LEU A 28 -8.06 -17.44 3.01
C LEU A 28 -6.58 -17.62 2.69
N THR A 29 -5.70 -16.88 3.35
CA THR A 29 -4.24 -17.01 3.19
C THR A 29 -3.77 -18.43 3.53
N ALA A 30 -4.28 -19.02 4.62
CA ALA A 30 -4.01 -20.41 4.98
C ALA A 30 -4.59 -21.40 3.94
N ALA A 31 -5.81 -21.15 3.43
CA ALA A 31 -6.43 -21.99 2.39
C ALA A 31 -5.63 -21.95 1.08
N ILE A 32 -5.19 -20.78 0.63
CA ILE A 32 -4.34 -20.63 -0.57
C ILE A 32 -3.07 -21.49 -0.43
N THR A 33 -2.34 -21.35 0.68
CA THR A 33 -1.11 -22.13 0.87
C THR A 33 -1.37 -23.63 0.93
N THR A 34 -2.47 -24.06 1.57
CA THR A 34 -2.85 -25.46 1.69
C THR A 34 -3.23 -26.06 0.34
N VAL A 35 -4.07 -25.37 -0.46
CA VAL A 35 -4.50 -25.83 -1.78
C VAL A 35 -3.32 -25.88 -2.76
N LEU A 36 -2.47 -24.86 -2.77
CA LEU A 36 -1.28 -24.82 -3.61
C LEU A 36 -0.22 -25.87 -3.19
N ALA A 37 -0.11 -26.16 -1.89
CA ALA A 37 0.80 -27.21 -1.41
C ALA A 37 0.43 -28.61 -1.91
N LYS A 38 -0.86 -28.92 -2.10
CA LYS A 38 -1.32 -30.17 -2.73
C LYS A 38 -0.78 -30.34 -4.16
N LYS A 39 -0.47 -29.21 -4.82
CA LYS A 39 0.13 -29.16 -6.17
C LYS A 39 1.66 -29.00 -6.16
N GLY A 40 2.30 -28.98 -4.98
CA GLY A 40 3.75 -28.79 -4.83
C GLY A 40 4.22 -27.35 -5.10
N LEU A 41 3.30 -26.36 -5.02
CA LEU A 41 3.55 -24.96 -5.36
C LEU A 41 3.69 -24.04 -4.12
N SER A 42 3.56 -24.58 -2.93
CA SER A 42 3.70 -23.87 -1.66
C SER A 42 4.11 -24.80 -0.52
N GLU A 43 4.56 -24.22 0.58
CA GLU A 43 4.55 -24.88 1.88
C GLU A 43 3.24 -24.57 2.59
N VAL A 44 2.66 -25.56 3.28
CA VAL A 44 1.45 -25.35 4.10
C VAL A 44 1.77 -24.39 5.24
N LYS A 45 0.98 -23.34 5.38
CA LYS A 45 1.00 -22.44 6.52
C LYS A 45 -0.35 -22.51 7.23
N SER A 46 -0.34 -22.98 8.48
CA SER A 46 -1.54 -22.95 9.31
C SER A 46 -1.87 -21.53 9.78
N PHE A 47 -3.12 -21.30 10.18
CA PHE A 47 -3.58 -20.05 10.77
C PHE A 47 -2.63 -19.57 11.89
N ASP A 48 -2.29 -20.44 12.85
CA ASP A 48 -1.41 -20.13 13.98
C ASP A 48 0.05 -19.83 13.61
N GLN A 49 0.46 -20.18 12.39
CA GLN A 49 1.78 -19.86 11.86
C GLN A 49 1.80 -18.52 11.12
N ILE A 50 0.63 -18.06 10.64
CA ILE A 50 0.42 -16.75 10.03
C ILE A 50 0.26 -15.73 11.14
N ASP A 51 -0.75 -15.87 12.00
CA ASP A 51 -0.97 -15.05 13.20
C ASP A 51 -0.17 -15.65 14.37
N ASN A 52 1.11 -15.29 14.46
CA ASN A 52 2.04 -15.97 15.35
C ASN A 52 2.26 -15.24 16.69
N ALA A 53 1.95 -13.93 16.78
CA ALA A 53 2.14 -13.17 18.01
C ALA A 53 1.21 -13.65 19.14
N PRO A 54 1.68 -13.68 20.40
CA PRO A 54 0.84 -14.11 21.52
C PRO A 54 -0.47 -13.33 21.63
N GLU A 55 -0.44 -12.02 21.38
CA GLU A 55 -1.63 -11.17 21.42
C GLU A 55 -2.63 -11.49 20.28
N GLU A 56 -2.13 -11.88 19.10
CA GLU A 56 -2.97 -12.31 17.97
C GLU A 56 -3.71 -13.58 18.29
N LYS A 57 -3.01 -14.55 18.90
CA LYS A 57 -3.60 -15.83 19.34
C LYS A 57 -4.63 -15.65 20.47
N GLU A 58 -4.35 -14.75 21.41
CA GLU A 58 -5.26 -14.47 22.51
C GLU A 58 -6.55 -13.78 22.05
N ARG A 59 -6.42 -12.85 21.10
CA ARG A 59 -7.56 -12.06 20.61
C ARG A 59 -8.25 -12.66 19.40
N GLY A 60 -7.62 -13.62 18.71
CA GLY A 60 -8.12 -14.22 17.47
C GLY A 60 -8.19 -13.26 16.29
N ILE A 61 -7.36 -12.20 16.29
CA ILE A 61 -7.32 -11.18 15.23
C ILE A 61 -5.89 -10.91 14.80
N THR A 62 -5.68 -10.66 13.52
CA THR A 62 -4.39 -10.22 12.97
C THR A 62 -4.08 -8.80 13.42
N ILE A 63 -2.91 -8.59 14.02
CA ILE A 63 -2.41 -7.29 14.51
C ILE A 63 -1.29 -6.78 13.60
N ASN A 64 -0.32 -7.63 13.31
CA ASN A 64 0.81 -7.31 12.47
C ASN A 64 0.64 -7.87 11.06
N THR A 65 1.31 -7.26 10.09
CA THR A 65 1.40 -7.84 8.75
C THR A 65 2.21 -9.12 8.78
N SER A 66 1.72 -10.18 8.17
CA SER A 66 2.42 -11.45 8.00
C SER A 66 2.75 -11.68 6.54
N HIS A 67 3.95 -12.24 6.28
CA HIS A 67 4.41 -12.51 4.92
C HIS A 67 4.48 -14.02 4.67
N VAL A 68 3.84 -14.45 3.59
CA VAL A 68 3.77 -15.85 3.17
C VAL A 68 4.24 -15.96 1.73
N GLU A 69 4.98 -17.03 1.40
CA GLU A 69 5.49 -17.34 0.06
C GLU A 69 4.68 -18.47 -0.57
N TYR A 70 4.31 -18.32 -1.83
CA TYR A 70 3.77 -19.39 -2.67
C TYR A 70 3.94 -19.10 -4.16
N GLU A 71 3.70 -20.09 -4.97
CA GLU A 71 3.78 -19.97 -6.42
C GLU A 71 2.48 -20.44 -7.11
N THR A 72 2.24 -19.93 -8.31
CA THR A 72 1.35 -20.53 -9.30
C THR A 72 2.18 -21.15 -10.40
N ALA A 73 1.55 -21.67 -11.44
CA ALA A 73 2.27 -22.11 -12.64
C ALA A 73 3.07 -20.96 -13.27
N ASN A 74 2.56 -19.73 -13.19
CA ASN A 74 3.04 -18.57 -13.94
C ASN A 74 3.89 -17.59 -13.11
N ARG A 75 3.66 -17.48 -11.80
CA ARG A 75 4.21 -16.41 -10.95
C ARG A 75 4.66 -16.92 -9.60
N HIS A 76 5.60 -16.19 -9.02
CA HIS A 76 6.00 -16.29 -7.61
C HIS A 76 5.40 -15.15 -6.82
N TYR A 77 4.80 -15.43 -5.67
CA TYR A 77 4.09 -14.47 -4.85
C TYR A 77 4.71 -14.31 -3.46
N ALA A 78 4.92 -13.06 -3.06
CA ALA A 78 5.00 -12.68 -1.66
C ALA A 78 3.61 -12.17 -1.26
N HIS A 79 2.96 -12.87 -0.34
CA HIS A 79 1.62 -12.54 0.13
C HIS A 79 1.71 -11.85 1.49
N VAL A 80 1.11 -10.68 1.59
CA VAL A 80 1.03 -9.88 2.81
C VAL A 80 -0.37 -10.01 3.39
N ASP A 81 -0.51 -10.71 4.50
CA ASP A 81 -1.77 -10.75 5.25
C ASP A 81 -1.89 -9.51 6.13
N CYS A 82 -2.93 -8.71 5.92
CA CYS A 82 -3.14 -7.44 6.60
C CYS A 82 -4.18 -7.52 7.70
N PRO A 83 -3.99 -6.79 8.83
CA PRO A 83 -5.00 -6.68 9.86
C PRO A 83 -6.28 -6.05 9.32
N GLY A 84 -7.44 -6.48 9.83
CA GLY A 84 -8.75 -5.94 9.46
C GLY A 84 -9.31 -4.93 10.44
N HIS A 85 -8.80 -4.91 11.68
CA HIS A 85 -9.34 -4.09 12.75
C HIS A 85 -8.88 -2.63 12.64
N ALA A 86 -9.78 -1.68 12.91
CA ALA A 86 -9.54 -0.25 12.78
C ALA A 86 -8.34 0.26 13.61
N ASP A 87 -8.07 -0.34 14.78
CA ASP A 87 -6.93 0.04 15.61
C ASP A 87 -5.58 -0.23 14.94
N TYR A 88 -5.54 -1.13 13.96
CA TYR A 88 -4.32 -1.56 13.27
C TYR A 88 -4.21 -1.06 11.82
N VAL A 89 -5.00 -0.04 11.46
CA VAL A 89 -4.96 0.60 10.12
C VAL A 89 -3.55 1.02 9.73
N LYS A 90 -2.72 1.45 10.69
CA LYS A 90 -1.30 1.74 10.48
C LYS A 90 -0.54 0.55 9.86
N ASN A 91 -0.73 -0.65 10.40
CA ASN A 91 -0.06 -1.84 9.90
C ASN A 91 -0.65 -2.26 8.54
N MET A 92 -1.96 -2.12 8.36
CA MET A 92 -2.64 -2.32 7.09
C MET A 92 -2.07 -1.42 5.99
N VAL A 93 -1.94 -0.11 6.24
CA VAL A 93 -1.38 0.84 5.25
C VAL A 93 0.05 0.52 4.89
N THR A 94 0.88 0.15 5.88
CA THR A 94 2.27 -0.24 5.64
C THR A 94 2.35 -1.50 4.77
N GLY A 95 1.50 -2.50 5.04
CA GLY A 95 1.40 -3.70 4.22
C GLY A 95 0.89 -3.40 2.81
N ALA A 96 -0.21 -2.64 2.70
CA ALA A 96 -0.80 -2.27 1.41
C ALA A 96 0.16 -1.48 0.51
N ALA A 97 1.01 -0.63 1.07
CA ALA A 97 2.02 0.12 0.32
C ALA A 97 3.07 -0.79 -0.36
N GLN A 98 3.20 -2.03 0.08
CA GLN A 98 4.12 -3.02 -0.51
C GLN A 98 3.49 -3.82 -1.64
N MET A 99 2.16 -3.80 -1.80
CA MET A 99 1.42 -4.65 -2.73
C MET A 99 1.48 -4.12 -4.18
N ASP A 100 1.58 -5.05 -5.10
CA ASP A 100 1.44 -4.83 -6.55
C ASP A 100 0.00 -5.10 -7.01
N GLY A 101 -0.81 -5.74 -6.18
CA GLY A 101 -2.23 -5.99 -6.29
C GLY A 101 -2.78 -6.46 -4.96
N ALA A 102 -4.10 -6.44 -4.75
CA ALA A 102 -4.69 -6.93 -3.52
C ALA A 102 -5.96 -7.76 -3.75
N ILE A 103 -6.20 -8.69 -2.83
CA ILE A 103 -7.42 -9.48 -2.73
C ILE A 103 -8.28 -8.86 -1.62
N ILE A 104 -9.46 -8.37 -1.98
CA ILE A 104 -10.44 -7.91 -1.01
C ILE A 104 -11.29 -9.08 -0.58
N VAL A 105 -11.30 -9.37 0.72
CA VAL A 105 -12.10 -10.44 1.30
C VAL A 105 -13.35 -9.83 1.92
N VAL A 106 -14.52 -10.27 1.44
CA VAL A 106 -15.83 -9.83 1.92
C VAL A 106 -16.65 -11.07 2.28
N ALA A 107 -17.21 -11.11 3.48
CA ALA A 107 -18.11 -12.20 3.85
C ALA A 107 -19.47 -12.03 3.14
N ALA A 108 -19.96 -13.08 2.50
CA ALA A 108 -21.27 -13.08 1.84
C ALA A 108 -22.43 -12.83 2.82
N THR A 109 -22.24 -13.20 4.10
CA THR A 109 -23.21 -12.99 5.18
C THR A 109 -23.39 -11.53 5.58
N ASP A 110 -22.34 -10.71 5.42
CA ASP A 110 -22.29 -9.36 6.00
C ASP A 110 -22.22 -8.26 4.92
N GLY A 111 -21.77 -8.62 3.71
CA GLY A 111 -21.51 -7.66 2.64
C GLY A 111 -20.34 -6.70 2.93
N PRO A 112 -20.20 -5.59 2.21
CA PRO A 112 -19.14 -4.62 2.40
C PRO A 112 -19.36 -3.78 3.68
N MET A 113 -18.54 -4.05 4.68
CA MET A 113 -18.54 -3.40 5.99
C MET A 113 -17.67 -2.12 6.01
N PRO A 114 -17.71 -1.28 7.07
CA PRO A 114 -16.97 -0.02 7.10
C PRO A 114 -15.48 -0.14 6.81
N GLN A 115 -14.77 -1.12 7.38
CA GLN A 115 -13.35 -1.30 7.09
C GLN A 115 -13.09 -1.80 5.66
N THR A 116 -14.05 -2.48 5.01
CA THR A 116 -13.93 -2.82 3.59
C THR A 116 -13.82 -1.55 2.76
N ARG A 117 -14.68 -0.55 3.02
CA ARG A 117 -14.65 0.77 2.36
C ARG A 117 -13.35 1.51 2.61
N GLU A 118 -12.90 1.54 3.87
CA GLU A 118 -11.66 2.17 4.27
C GLU A 118 -10.44 1.51 3.59
N HIS A 119 -10.39 0.19 3.54
CA HIS A 119 -9.28 -0.54 2.93
C HIS A 119 -9.23 -0.35 1.40
N ILE A 120 -10.37 -0.27 0.71
CA ILE A 120 -10.40 0.05 -0.74
C ILE A 120 -9.88 1.47 -0.98
N LEU A 121 -10.33 2.43 -0.18
CA LEU A 121 -9.84 3.81 -0.24
C LEU A 121 -8.33 3.87 -0.02
N LEU A 122 -7.82 3.20 1.02
CA LEU A 122 -6.39 3.14 1.32
C LEU A 122 -5.60 2.46 0.21
N ALA A 123 -6.08 1.33 -0.33
CA ALA A 123 -5.45 0.66 -1.47
C ALA A 123 -5.35 1.60 -2.68
N ARG A 124 -6.39 2.40 -2.93
CA ARG A 124 -6.36 3.43 -3.98
C ARG A 124 -5.30 4.49 -3.72
N GLN A 125 -5.18 4.94 -2.47
CA GLN A 125 -4.23 5.98 -2.09
C GLN A 125 -2.77 5.52 -2.15
N VAL A 126 -2.49 4.27 -1.75
CA VAL A 126 -1.13 3.69 -1.89
C VAL A 126 -0.82 3.23 -3.33
N ASN A 127 -1.71 3.54 -4.29
CA ASN A 127 -1.56 3.18 -5.71
C ASN A 127 -1.47 1.67 -5.96
N VAL A 128 -2.27 0.87 -5.27
CA VAL A 128 -2.52 -0.52 -5.68
C VAL A 128 -3.24 -0.48 -7.03
N PRO A 129 -2.65 -1.03 -8.10
CA PRO A 129 -3.17 -0.80 -9.46
C PRO A 129 -4.49 -1.51 -9.74
N LYS A 130 -4.66 -2.72 -9.19
CA LYS A 130 -5.86 -3.55 -9.40
C LYS A 130 -6.18 -4.38 -8.17
N LEU A 131 -7.45 -4.68 -8.01
CA LEU A 131 -8.01 -5.50 -6.94
C LEU A 131 -8.68 -6.74 -7.53
N VAL A 132 -8.74 -7.83 -6.76
CA VAL A 132 -9.59 -8.99 -6.99
C VAL A 132 -10.46 -9.16 -5.77
N VAL A 133 -11.71 -9.54 -5.91
CA VAL A 133 -12.62 -9.76 -4.77
C VAL A 133 -12.79 -11.25 -4.54
N PHE A 134 -12.65 -11.67 -3.29
CA PHE A 134 -13.04 -12.99 -2.84
C PHE A 134 -14.24 -12.86 -1.90
N MET A 135 -15.42 -13.25 -2.37
CA MET A 135 -16.64 -13.32 -1.58
C MET A 135 -16.60 -14.61 -0.76
N ASN A 136 -16.25 -14.47 0.50
CA ASN A 136 -16.03 -15.59 1.42
C ASN A 136 -17.30 -15.99 2.16
N LYS A 137 -17.31 -17.16 2.80
CA LYS A 137 -18.41 -17.73 3.57
C LYS A 137 -19.68 -18.01 2.73
N CYS A 138 -19.54 -18.26 1.44
CA CYS A 138 -20.67 -18.62 0.57
C CYS A 138 -21.28 -19.98 0.92
N ASP A 139 -20.62 -20.79 1.75
CA ASP A 139 -21.16 -22.01 2.33
C ASP A 139 -22.24 -21.78 3.40
N MET A 140 -22.36 -20.55 3.88
CA MET A 140 -23.34 -20.14 4.91
C MET A 140 -24.56 -19.43 4.32
N VAL A 141 -24.60 -19.22 3.01
CA VAL A 141 -25.67 -18.48 2.32
C VAL A 141 -26.25 -19.37 1.22
N ASP A 142 -27.50 -19.79 1.40
CA ASP A 142 -28.21 -20.61 0.42
C ASP A 142 -28.99 -19.78 -0.61
N ASP A 143 -29.16 -18.48 -0.34
CA ASP A 143 -29.93 -17.55 -1.16
C ASP A 143 -29.01 -16.90 -2.23
N GLU A 144 -29.26 -17.26 -3.50
CA GLU A 144 -28.51 -16.72 -4.65
C GLU A 144 -28.74 -15.20 -4.83
N GLU A 145 -29.94 -14.69 -4.54
CA GLU A 145 -30.25 -13.26 -4.65
C GLU A 145 -29.42 -12.44 -3.64
N MET A 146 -29.17 -12.99 -2.46
CA MET A 146 -28.28 -12.38 -1.48
C MET A 146 -26.84 -12.30 -2.00
N LEU A 147 -26.34 -13.35 -2.64
CA LEU A 147 -24.99 -13.37 -3.21
C LEU A 147 -24.85 -12.35 -4.35
N GLU A 148 -25.87 -12.25 -5.21
CA GLU A 148 -25.91 -11.25 -6.29
C GLU A 148 -25.95 -9.82 -5.74
N LEU A 149 -26.70 -9.57 -4.68
CA LEU A 149 -26.77 -8.27 -4.03
C LEU A 149 -25.42 -7.82 -3.48
N VAL A 150 -24.72 -8.71 -2.75
CA VAL A 150 -23.38 -8.42 -2.21
C VAL A 150 -22.38 -8.15 -3.35
N GLU A 151 -22.48 -8.91 -4.44
CA GLU A 151 -21.64 -8.68 -5.62
C GLU A 151 -21.90 -7.31 -6.25
N MET A 152 -23.17 -6.92 -6.40
CA MET A 152 -23.55 -5.60 -6.94
C MET A 152 -23.05 -4.47 -6.04
N GLU A 153 -23.22 -4.57 -4.72
CA GLU A 153 -22.71 -3.59 -3.77
C GLU A 153 -21.17 -3.45 -3.85
N MET A 154 -20.46 -4.57 -4.02
CA MET A 154 -19.01 -4.53 -4.19
C MET A 154 -18.58 -3.85 -5.48
N ARG A 155 -19.28 -4.11 -6.60
CA ARG A 155 -19.01 -3.43 -7.89
C ARG A 155 -19.24 -1.92 -7.81
N GLU A 156 -20.34 -1.50 -7.20
CA GLU A 156 -20.64 -0.09 -6.96
C GLU A 156 -19.58 0.58 -6.06
N LEU A 157 -19.16 -0.12 -5.01
CA LEU A 157 -18.14 0.35 -4.09
C LEU A 157 -16.78 0.52 -4.77
N LEU A 158 -16.36 -0.45 -5.57
CA LEU A 158 -15.11 -0.37 -6.34
C LEU A 158 -15.14 0.80 -7.33
N ALA A 159 -16.25 0.97 -8.05
CA ALA A 159 -16.44 2.09 -8.97
C ALA A 159 -16.43 3.45 -8.26
N ALA A 160 -17.02 3.55 -7.05
CA ALA A 160 -17.00 4.77 -6.24
C ALA A 160 -15.58 5.22 -5.84
N TYR A 161 -14.64 4.27 -5.67
CA TYR A 161 -13.24 4.54 -5.38
C TYR A 161 -12.32 4.46 -6.61
N GLU A 162 -12.88 4.61 -7.81
CA GLU A 162 -12.16 4.69 -9.09
C GLU A 162 -11.38 3.41 -9.45
N PHE A 163 -11.81 2.25 -8.97
CA PHE A 163 -11.43 0.94 -9.51
C PHE A 163 -12.42 0.51 -10.60
N ASP A 164 -12.00 -0.44 -11.43
CA ASP A 164 -12.86 -1.01 -12.49
C ASP A 164 -13.89 -1.97 -11.85
N GLY A 165 -15.03 -1.42 -11.41
CA GLY A 165 -16.08 -2.20 -10.74
C GLY A 165 -16.71 -3.25 -11.66
N ASP A 166 -16.88 -2.94 -12.95
CA ASP A 166 -17.56 -3.81 -13.89
C ASP A 166 -16.74 -5.05 -14.25
N ASN A 167 -15.43 -4.87 -14.45
CA ASN A 167 -14.55 -5.95 -14.93
C ASN A 167 -13.72 -6.62 -13.83
N THR A 168 -13.72 -6.07 -12.59
CA THR A 168 -13.00 -6.68 -11.48
C THR A 168 -13.51 -8.09 -11.19
N PRO A 169 -12.65 -9.13 -11.21
CA PRO A 169 -13.05 -10.50 -10.89
C PRO A 169 -13.58 -10.58 -9.46
N ILE A 170 -14.76 -11.21 -9.30
CA ILE A 170 -15.37 -11.51 -8.01
C ILE A 170 -15.57 -13.02 -7.94
N ILE A 171 -14.85 -13.69 -7.06
CA ILE A 171 -14.88 -15.13 -6.88
C ILE A 171 -15.67 -15.47 -5.63
N ARG A 172 -16.74 -16.26 -5.78
CA ARG A 172 -17.59 -16.73 -4.69
C ARG A 172 -17.04 -18.02 -4.12
N GLY A 173 -16.72 -18.06 -2.83
CA GLY A 173 -16.06 -19.22 -2.24
C GLY A 173 -16.22 -19.34 -0.73
N SER A 174 -15.64 -20.39 -0.18
CA SER A 174 -15.49 -20.61 1.26
C SER A 174 -14.02 -20.97 1.57
N ALA A 175 -13.32 -20.04 2.22
CA ALA A 175 -11.94 -20.28 2.63
C ALA A 175 -11.85 -21.42 3.66
N LEU A 176 -12.79 -21.49 4.61
CA LEU A 176 -12.83 -22.57 5.60
C LEU A 176 -13.19 -23.91 4.96
N GLY A 177 -14.12 -23.92 4.00
CA GLY A 177 -14.47 -25.12 3.25
C GLY A 177 -13.29 -25.66 2.44
N ALA A 178 -12.51 -24.78 1.78
CA ALA A 178 -11.30 -25.14 1.07
C ALA A 178 -10.21 -25.69 2.01
N LEU A 179 -10.02 -25.05 3.16
CA LEU A 179 -9.06 -25.48 4.18
C LEU A 179 -9.41 -26.88 4.74
N ASN A 180 -10.70 -27.18 4.85
CA ASN A 180 -11.22 -28.48 5.25
C ASN A 180 -11.20 -29.55 4.14
N GLY A 181 -10.71 -29.20 2.95
CA GLY A 181 -10.53 -30.15 1.84
C GLY A 181 -11.79 -30.42 1.04
N VAL A 182 -12.79 -29.53 1.05
CA VAL A 182 -13.97 -29.65 0.20
C VAL A 182 -13.61 -29.24 -1.23
N GLU A 183 -13.59 -30.19 -2.16
CA GLU A 183 -13.12 -30.03 -3.55
C GLU A 183 -13.73 -28.80 -4.26
N LYS A 184 -15.05 -28.61 -4.16
CA LYS A 184 -15.75 -27.45 -4.71
C LYS A 184 -15.11 -26.11 -4.29
N TRP A 185 -14.69 -26.01 -3.03
CA TRP A 185 -14.12 -24.76 -2.50
C TRP A 185 -12.62 -24.65 -2.77
N GLU A 186 -11.91 -25.76 -2.89
CA GLU A 186 -10.53 -25.77 -3.37
C GLU A 186 -10.45 -25.27 -4.82
N ASP A 187 -11.38 -25.69 -5.67
CA ASP A 187 -11.49 -25.19 -7.04
C ASP A 187 -11.72 -23.68 -7.10
N LYS A 188 -12.52 -23.13 -6.17
CA LYS A 188 -12.73 -21.68 -6.08
C LYS A 188 -11.47 -20.91 -5.62
N VAL A 189 -10.64 -21.51 -4.78
CA VAL A 189 -9.32 -20.94 -4.44
C VAL A 189 -8.40 -20.97 -5.67
N MET A 190 -8.44 -22.02 -6.49
CA MET A 190 -7.67 -22.06 -7.74
C MET A 190 -8.17 -21.04 -8.74
N GLU A 191 -9.49 -20.88 -8.89
CA GLU A 191 -10.10 -19.83 -9.73
C GLU A 191 -9.67 -18.43 -9.27
N LEU A 192 -9.59 -18.19 -7.95
CA LEU A 192 -9.03 -16.95 -7.41
C LEU A 192 -7.59 -16.74 -7.86
N MET A 193 -6.75 -17.77 -7.76
CA MET A 193 -5.34 -17.65 -8.16
C MET A 193 -5.17 -17.43 -9.65
N ASP A 194 -6.01 -18.05 -10.48
CA ASP A 194 -6.04 -17.82 -11.91
C ASP A 194 -6.50 -16.39 -12.25
N ALA A 195 -7.49 -15.87 -11.51
CA ALA A 195 -7.91 -14.47 -11.64
C ALA A 195 -6.80 -13.51 -11.25
N VAL A 196 -6.07 -13.78 -10.16
CA VAL A 196 -4.92 -12.98 -9.73
C VAL A 196 -3.81 -12.99 -10.77
N ASP A 197 -3.48 -14.17 -11.34
CA ASP A 197 -2.46 -14.30 -12.38
C ASP A 197 -2.79 -13.49 -13.64
N ASN A 198 -4.06 -13.47 -14.05
CA ASN A 198 -4.48 -12.85 -15.30
C ASN A 198 -4.85 -11.37 -15.15
N TRP A 199 -5.43 -10.98 -14.00
CA TRP A 199 -5.96 -9.63 -13.78
C TRP A 199 -4.93 -8.65 -13.23
N ILE A 200 -4.10 -9.07 -12.27
CA ILE A 200 -3.09 -8.21 -11.68
C ILE A 200 -1.92 -8.04 -12.68
N PRO A 201 -1.57 -6.81 -13.08
CA PRO A 201 -0.46 -6.59 -14.02
C PRO A 201 0.88 -6.91 -13.36
N LEU A 202 1.85 -7.33 -14.16
CA LEU A 202 3.24 -7.40 -13.69
C LEU A 202 3.72 -5.97 -13.38
N PRO A 203 4.21 -5.73 -12.17
CA PRO A 203 4.64 -4.39 -11.78
C PRO A 203 5.92 -4.00 -12.51
N PRO A 204 6.05 -2.74 -12.94
CA PRO A 204 7.33 -2.23 -13.42
C PRO A 204 8.34 -2.23 -12.27
N ARG A 205 9.57 -2.67 -12.54
CA ARG A 205 10.67 -2.71 -11.57
C ARG A 205 11.69 -1.62 -11.90
N ASP A 206 11.91 -0.70 -10.96
CA ASP A 206 12.86 0.40 -11.08
C ASP A 206 14.30 -0.05 -10.76
N ILE A 207 14.82 -1.05 -11.49
CA ILE A 207 16.13 -1.65 -11.25
C ILE A 207 17.31 -0.71 -11.59
N ASP A 208 17.13 0.19 -12.56
CA ASP A 208 18.16 1.14 -13.00
C ASP A 208 18.35 2.33 -12.06
N LYS A 209 17.44 2.50 -11.09
CA LYS A 209 17.56 3.55 -10.07
C LYS A 209 18.53 3.11 -8.96
N PRO A 210 19.16 4.05 -8.23
CA PRO A 210 19.95 3.71 -7.05
C PRO A 210 19.12 2.94 -6.02
N PHE A 211 19.77 2.05 -5.27
CA PHE A 211 19.12 1.22 -4.25
C PHE A 211 18.38 2.04 -3.19
N LEU A 212 17.19 1.60 -2.84
CA LEU A 212 16.34 2.17 -1.79
C LEU A 212 15.44 1.10 -1.19
N MET A 213 15.50 0.93 0.12
CA MET A 213 14.66 0.01 0.90
C MET A 213 14.20 0.65 2.21
N PRO A 214 12.90 0.91 2.42
CA PRO A 214 12.35 1.27 3.72
C PRO A 214 12.42 0.07 4.68
N VAL A 215 12.81 0.32 5.93
CA VAL A 215 12.88 -0.70 6.98
C VAL A 215 11.46 -0.96 7.53
N GLU A 216 11.03 -2.20 7.47
CA GLU A 216 9.75 -2.66 8.03
C GLU A 216 9.92 -3.26 9.41
N ASP A 217 10.91 -4.16 9.57
CA ASP A 217 11.22 -4.77 10.86
C ASP A 217 12.73 -5.01 11.01
N VAL A 218 13.17 -5.25 12.24
CA VAL A 218 14.59 -5.45 12.57
C VAL A 218 14.74 -6.62 13.54
N PHE A 219 15.54 -7.59 13.14
CA PHE A 219 15.84 -8.76 13.93
C PHE A 219 17.33 -8.84 14.28
N SER A 220 17.65 -9.46 15.40
CA SER A 220 19.00 -9.85 15.75
C SER A 220 19.13 -11.36 15.62
N ILE A 221 20.13 -11.82 14.86
CA ILE A 221 20.46 -13.25 14.73
C ILE A 221 21.75 -13.47 15.49
N THR A 222 21.68 -14.30 16.53
CA THR A 222 22.85 -14.64 17.37
C THR A 222 23.98 -15.17 16.50
N GLY A 223 25.16 -14.56 16.63
CA GLY A 223 26.37 -14.94 15.88
C GLY A 223 26.42 -14.50 14.41
N ARG A 224 25.36 -13.84 13.90
CA ARG A 224 25.33 -13.35 12.50
C ARG A 224 25.17 -11.84 12.38
N GLY A 225 24.55 -11.17 13.36
CA GLY A 225 24.35 -9.73 13.37
C GLY A 225 22.88 -9.29 13.23
N THR A 226 22.69 -8.05 12.85
CA THR A 226 21.38 -7.42 12.70
C THR A 226 20.85 -7.58 11.28
N VAL A 227 19.60 -7.98 11.16
CA VAL A 227 18.86 -8.09 9.89
C VAL A 227 17.79 -7.01 9.85
N ALA A 228 17.82 -6.18 8.81
CA ALA A 228 16.75 -5.24 8.49
C ALA A 228 15.89 -5.82 7.35
N THR A 229 14.60 -5.93 7.55
CA THR A 229 13.66 -6.41 6.52
C THR A 229 12.90 -5.27 5.89
N GLY A 230 12.49 -5.46 4.65
CA GLY A 230 11.66 -4.53 3.91
C GLY A 230 11.55 -4.91 2.44
N ARG A 231 10.68 -4.19 1.74
CA ARG A 231 10.58 -4.28 0.28
C ARG A 231 11.57 -3.32 -0.36
N ILE A 232 12.34 -3.80 -1.32
CA ILE A 232 13.20 -2.94 -2.15
C ILE A 232 12.29 -2.11 -3.07
N GLU A 233 12.28 -0.79 -2.91
CA GLU A 233 11.51 0.13 -3.76
C GLU A 233 12.18 0.38 -5.10
N ALA A 234 13.50 0.47 -5.11
CA ALA A 234 14.27 0.78 -6.31
C ALA A 234 15.68 0.23 -6.24
N GLY A 235 16.26 -0.01 -7.42
CA GLY A 235 17.64 -0.43 -7.59
C GLY A 235 17.89 -1.90 -7.29
N ILE A 236 19.18 -2.21 -7.21
CA ILE A 236 19.71 -3.54 -6.92
C ILE A 236 20.67 -3.42 -5.74
N ILE A 237 20.73 -4.45 -4.91
CA ILE A 237 21.67 -4.58 -3.78
C ILE A 237 22.38 -5.91 -3.87
N HIS A 238 23.69 -5.92 -3.70
CA HIS A 238 24.53 -7.13 -3.67
C HIS A 238 25.12 -7.35 -2.27
N VAL A 239 25.50 -8.57 -2.02
CA VAL A 239 26.36 -8.89 -0.87
C VAL A 239 27.70 -8.18 -1.06
N GLY A 240 28.13 -7.42 -0.06
CA GLY A 240 29.35 -6.60 -0.09
C GLY A 240 29.10 -5.12 -0.34
N ASP A 241 27.90 -4.73 -0.77
CA ASP A 241 27.59 -3.31 -1.01
C ASP A 241 27.53 -2.53 0.31
N GLU A 242 28.03 -1.28 0.24
CA GLU A 242 27.89 -0.31 1.33
C GLU A 242 26.51 0.36 1.26
N VAL A 243 25.84 0.45 2.39
CA VAL A 243 24.55 1.11 2.55
C VAL A 243 24.60 2.19 3.63
N GLU A 244 23.82 3.23 3.43
CA GLU A 244 23.57 4.29 4.39
C GLU A 244 22.18 4.11 5.00
N ILE A 245 22.08 4.26 6.31
CA ILE A 245 20.86 4.09 7.11
C ILE A 245 20.44 5.47 7.58
N LEU A 246 19.30 5.95 7.10
CA LEU A 246 18.84 7.32 7.29
C LEU A 246 17.45 7.37 7.92
N GLY A 247 17.13 8.48 8.59
CA GLY A 247 15.78 8.81 9.04
C GLY A 247 15.68 9.15 10.52
N LEU A 248 15.52 8.17 11.38
CA LEU A 248 15.34 8.33 12.82
C LEU A 248 16.70 8.24 13.55
N GLY A 249 17.15 9.33 14.13
CA GLY A 249 18.41 9.36 14.85
C GLY A 249 19.61 9.78 13.99
N GLU A 250 20.76 9.22 14.31
CA GLU A 250 22.01 9.47 13.58
C GLU A 250 22.11 8.66 12.30
N ASP A 251 22.70 9.27 11.27
CA ASP A 251 22.98 8.59 10.01
C ASP A 251 24.13 7.60 10.21
N LYS A 252 23.93 6.37 9.75
CA LYS A 252 24.90 5.29 9.91
C LYS A 252 25.22 4.67 8.57
N LYS A 253 26.40 4.05 8.49
CA LYS A 253 26.81 3.27 7.33
C LYS A 253 27.09 1.84 7.75
N SER A 254 26.80 0.92 6.85
CA SER A 254 27.04 -0.50 7.05
C SER A 254 27.36 -1.19 5.73
N VAL A 255 27.83 -2.42 5.80
CA VAL A 255 28.03 -3.29 4.64
C VAL A 255 27.05 -4.45 4.72
N VAL A 256 26.38 -4.72 3.61
CA VAL A 256 25.48 -5.88 3.46
C VAL A 256 26.32 -7.16 3.40
N THR A 257 26.15 -8.05 4.36
CA THR A 257 26.88 -9.33 4.44
C THR A 257 26.06 -10.52 3.97
N GLY A 258 24.76 -10.32 3.74
CA GLY A 258 23.87 -11.33 3.20
C GLY A 258 22.54 -10.73 2.79
N VAL A 259 21.94 -11.31 1.75
CA VAL A 259 20.60 -10.99 1.27
C VAL A 259 19.77 -12.26 1.35
N GLU A 260 18.63 -12.22 2.01
CA GLU A 260 17.76 -13.37 2.21
C GLU A 260 16.30 -12.99 1.84
N MET A 261 15.61 -13.91 1.19
CA MET A 261 14.17 -13.82 0.93
C MET A 261 13.53 -15.15 1.33
N PHE A 262 12.52 -15.12 2.21
CA PHE A 262 11.85 -16.32 2.76
C PHE A 262 12.84 -17.39 3.26
N ARG A 263 13.87 -16.96 3.99
CA ARG A 263 14.96 -17.81 4.55
C ARG A 263 15.89 -18.45 3.51
N LYS A 264 15.72 -18.18 2.21
CA LYS A 264 16.63 -18.60 1.14
C LYS A 264 17.65 -17.48 0.85
N LEU A 265 18.87 -17.88 0.49
CA LEU A 265 19.93 -16.93 0.15
C LEU A 265 19.75 -16.39 -1.26
N LEU A 266 19.97 -15.09 -1.44
CA LEU A 266 20.07 -14.45 -2.75
C LEU A 266 21.49 -13.91 -2.96
N ASP A 267 21.97 -13.94 -4.22
CA ASP A 267 23.19 -13.25 -4.61
C ASP A 267 22.97 -11.73 -4.65
N GLN A 268 21.77 -11.30 -5.08
CA GLN A 268 21.33 -9.91 -5.15
C GLN A 268 19.84 -9.77 -4.87
N GLY A 269 19.45 -8.66 -4.27
CA GLY A 269 18.06 -8.22 -4.15
C GLY A 269 17.75 -7.16 -5.18
N GLU A 270 16.54 -7.19 -5.78
CA GLU A 270 16.10 -6.27 -6.83
C GLU A 270 14.83 -5.53 -6.42
N ALA A 271 14.58 -4.38 -7.06
CA ALA A 271 13.35 -3.63 -6.86
C ALA A 271 12.12 -4.54 -6.93
N GLY A 272 11.31 -4.51 -5.88
CA GLY A 272 10.11 -5.32 -5.70
C GLY A 272 10.27 -6.53 -4.80
N ASP A 273 11.49 -6.97 -4.50
CA ASP A 273 11.72 -8.09 -3.58
C ASP A 273 11.48 -7.68 -2.13
N ASN A 274 10.88 -8.58 -1.36
CA ASN A 274 10.81 -8.49 0.10
C ASN A 274 12.00 -9.24 0.70
N VAL A 275 12.99 -8.51 1.19
CA VAL A 275 14.26 -9.10 1.62
C VAL A 275 14.62 -8.76 3.06
N GLY A 276 15.41 -9.63 3.67
CA GLY A 276 16.18 -9.35 4.88
C GLY A 276 17.64 -9.10 4.52
N LEU A 277 18.15 -7.92 4.85
CA LEU A 277 19.53 -7.54 4.66
C LEU A 277 20.31 -7.73 5.95
N LEU A 278 21.31 -8.61 5.94
CA LEU A 278 22.21 -8.80 7.04
C LEU A 278 23.28 -7.72 7.03
N LEU A 279 23.35 -6.92 8.10
CA LEU A 279 24.19 -5.74 8.22
C LEU A 279 25.35 -5.96 9.18
N ARG A 280 26.55 -5.50 8.78
CA ARG A 280 27.76 -5.65 9.57
C ARG A 280 27.90 -4.51 10.60
N GLY A 281 28.20 -4.89 11.85
CA GLY A 281 28.64 -3.91 12.86
C GLY A 281 27.59 -2.91 13.29
N ILE A 282 26.30 -3.24 13.12
CA ILE A 282 25.17 -2.41 13.53
C ILE A 282 24.37 -3.18 14.60
N ASP A 283 24.12 -2.53 15.73
CA ASP A 283 23.26 -3.05 16.78
C ASP A 283 21.78 -2.90 16.40
N LYS A 284 20.95 -3.83 16.85
CA LYS A 284 19.51 -3.83 16.58
C LYS A 284 18.84 -2.52 17.00
N GLU A 285 19.23 -1.98 18.16
CA GLU A 285 18.69 -0.74 18.73
C GLU A 285 19.00 0.51 17.89
N SER A 286 20.00 0.41 17.02
CA SER A 286 20.44 1.48 16.12
C SER A 286 19.60 1.62 14.88
N ILE A 287 18.83 0.59 14.53
CA ILE A 287 17.93 0.57 13.37
C ILE A 287 16.51 0.45 13.88
N LYS A 288 15.61 1.24 13.31
CA LYS A 288 14.18 1.25 13.67
C LYS A 288 13.33 1.16 12.43
N ARG A 289 12.13 0.58 12.58
CA ARG A 289 11.07 0.68 11.57
C ARG A 289 10.90 2.14 11.14
N GLY A 290 10.75 2.37 9.84
CA GLY A 290 10.62 3.71 9.27
C GLY A 290 11.92 4.37 8.84
N MET A 291 13.07 3.83 9.21
CA MET A 291 14.34 4.21 8.60
C MET A 291 14.42 3.70 7.16
N VAL A 292 15.38 4.20 6.40
CA VAL A 292 15.58 3.85 5.01
C VAL A 292 17.04 3.43 4.80
N LEU A 293 17.23 2.28 4.15
CA LEU A 293 18.52 1.87 3.64
C LEU A 293 18.64 2.34 2.18
N CYS A 294 19.74 2.98 1.86
CA CYS A 294 19.98 3.49 0.51
C CYS A 294 21.47 3.43 0.14
N LYS A 295 21.77 3.63 -1.14
CA LYS A 295 23.14 3.81 -1.59
C LYS A 295 23.70 5.10 -0.98
N PRO A 296 24.94 5.12 -0.46
CA PRO A 296 25.53 6.27 0.22
C PRO A 296 25.45 7.56 -0.61
N GLY A 297 25.05 8.66 0.04
CA GLY A 297 24.97 9.99 -0.56
C GLY A 297 23.83 10.21 -1.56
N GLN A 298 22.92 9.25 -1.74
CA GLN A 298 21.84 9.34 -2.75
C GLN A 298 20.55 10.01 -2.22
N ILE A 299 20.38 10.05 -0.90
CA ILE A 299 19.18 10.59 -0.28
C ILE A 299 19.58 11.62 0.77
N LYS A 300 18.80 12.69 0.84
CA LYS A 300 18.92 13.68 1.92
C LYS A 300 17.67 13.61 2.79
N PRO A 301 17.82 13.44 4.10
CA PRO A 301 16.68 13.49 5.01
C PRO A 301 16.18 14.93 5.21
N HIS A 302 14.86 15.08 5.25
CA HIS A 302 14.19 16.37 5.40
C HIS A 302 13.28 16.39 6.62
N SER A 303 13.27 17.48 7.37
CA SER A 303 12.37 17.70 8.51
C SER A 303 11.23 18.67 8.22
N LYS A 304 11.30 19.37 7.08
CA LYS A 304 10.29 20.35 6.65
C LYS A 304 9.96 20.11 5.18
N PHE A 305 8.68 20.15 4.84
CA PHE A 305 8.22 20.06 3.45
C PHE A 305 6.90 20.80 3.26
N LYS A 306 6.54 21.04 2.02
CA LYS A 306 5.21 21.52 1.62
C LYS A 306 4.45 20.38 0.97
N ALA A 307 3.16 20.31 1.22
CA ALA A 307 2.31 19.28 0.63
C ALA A 307 0.90 19.81 0.39
N SER A 308 0.23 19.24 -0.62
CA SER A 308 -1.21 19.40 -0.81
C SER A 308 -1.91 18.24 -0.13
N ILE A 309 -2.95 18.51 0.65
CA ILE A 309 -3.75 17.48 1.31
C ILE A 309 -5.18 17.48 0.79
N TYR A 310 -5.75 16.30 0.71
CA TYR A 310 -7.18 16.10 0.61
C TYR A 310 -7.71 15.73 2.00
N VAL A 311 -8.64 16.52 2.51
CA VAL A 311 -9.29 16.24 3.80
C VAL A 311 -10.59 15.50 3.52
N LEU A 312 -10.71 14.27 4.04
CA LEU A 312 -11.92 13.48 3.89
C LEU A 312 -13.14 14.20 4.45
N LYS A 313 -14.23 14.17 3.69
CA LYS A 313 -15.53 14.66 4.12
C LYS A 313 -16.17 13.72 5.14
N LYS A 314 -17.20 14.21 5.84
CA LYS A 314 -17.96 13.42 6.79
C LYS A 314 -18.52 12.12 6.18
N GLU A 315 -19.03 12.21 4.96
CA GLU A 315 -19.63 11.09 4.21
C GLU A 315 -18.59 10.02 3.81
N GLU A 316 -17.31 10.42 3.76
CA GLU A 316 -16.17 9.56 3.46
C GLU A 316 -15.51 9.00 4.74
N GLY A 317 -16.15 9.15 5.91
CA GLY A 317 -15.59 8.78 7.20
C GLY A 317 -14.60 9.81 7.79
N GLY A 318 -14.56 11.01 7.20
CA GLY A 318 -13.67 12.08 7.61
C GLY A 318 -14.13 12.87 8.85
N ARG A 319 -13.40 13.93 9.16
CA ARG A 319 -13.68 14.80 10.33
C ARG A 319 -14.98 15.59 10.17
N HIS A 320 -15.63 15.82 11.31
CA HIS A 320 -16.80 16.69 11.42
C HIS A 320 -16.43 18.17 11.72
N THR A 321 -15.19 18.41 12.16
CA THR A 321 -14.71 19.73 12.56
C THR A 321 -13.44 20.09 11.80
N PRO A 322 -13.28 21.37 11.38
CA PRO A 322 -12.05 21.84 10.75
C PRO A 322 -10.88 21.74 11.74
N PHE A 323 -9.66 21.63 11.22
CA PHE A 323 -8.46 21.79 12.05
C PHE A 323 -7.81 23.15 11.78
N HIS A 324 -7.06 23.60 12.76
CA HIS A 324 -6.44 24.93 12.76
C HIS A 324 -4.93 24.83 12.63
N ASN A 325 -4.31 25.98 12.40
CA ASN A 325 -2.86 26.10 12.35
C ASN A 325 -2.20 25.56 13.63
N LYS A 326 -1.00 24.98 13.51
CA LYS A 326 -0.26 24.27 14.56
C LYS A 326 -0.89 22.95 15.04
N TYR A 327 -1.85 22.43 14.31
CA TYR A 327 -2.38 21.12 14.59
C TYR A 327 -1.29 20.04 14.44
N ARG A 328 -1.28 19.03 15.32
CA ARG A 328 -0.24 17.99 15.37
C ARG A 328 -0.81 16.59 15.17
N PRO A 329 -1.08 16.18 13.92
CA PRO A 329 -1.50 14.83 13.61
C PRO A 329 -0.32 13.84 13.56
N GLN A 330 -0.63 12.55 13.48
CA GLN A 330 0.31 11.53 13.06
C GLN A 330 0.40 11.50 11.53
N PHE A 331 1.63 11.39 11.03
CA PHE A 331 1.96 11.24 9.62
C PHE A 331 2.52 9.85 9.38
N TYR A 332 2.06 9.20 8.32
CA TYR A 332 2.57 7.91 7.87
C TYR A 332 3.23 8.09 6.52
N LEU A 333 4.49 7.71 6.43
CA LEU A 333 5.29 7.78 5.21
C LEU A 333 6.03 6.47 5.02
N ARG A 334 5.67 5.68 4.01
CA ARG A 334 6.19 4.32 3.84
C ARG A 334 5.95 3.49 5.10
N THR A 335 7.04 3.00 5.71
CA THR A 335 7.00 2.24 6.96
C THR A 335 7.09 3.09 8.23
N MET A 336 7.35 4.41 8.08
CA MET A 336 7.53 5.34 9.19
C MET A 336 6.22 5.95 9.65
N ASP A 337 6.07 6.12 10.95
CA ASP A 337 5.08 6.99 11.57
C ASP A 337 5.75 8.09 12.39
N CYS A 338 5.24 9.29 12.29
CA CYS A 338 5.77 10.43 13.04
C CYS A 338 4.70 11.46 13.34
N THR A 339 4.85 12.17 14.44
CA THR A 339 4.04 13.34 14.76
C THR A 339 4.70 14.58 14.17
N GLY A 340 3.92 15.44 13.54
CA GLY A 340 4.42 16.69 13.00
C GLY A 340 3.43 17.83 13.14
N GLU A 341 3.91 19.06 13.03
CA GLU A 341 3.10 20.25 13.12
C GLU A 341 2.76 20.79 11.74
N ILE A 342 1.48 21.08 11.51
CA ILE A 342 0.96 21.66 10.27
C ILE A 342 0.97 23.18 10.40
N THR A 343 1.52 23.85 9.38
CA THR A 343 1.41 25.29 9.20
C THR A 343 0.58 25.57 7.97
N LEU A 344 -0.61 26.13 8.15
CA LEU A 344 -1.52 26.53 7.08
C LEU A 344 -1.15 27.90 6.53
N PRO A 345 -1.35 28.16 5.23
CA PRO A 345 -1.08 29.46 4.61
C PRO A 345 -1.98 30.56 5.20
N GLU A 346 -3.28 30.32 5.36
CA GLU A 346 -4.27 31.22 5.95
C GLU A 346 -5.47 30.42 6.50
N GLY A 347 -5.87 30.69 7.74
CA GLY A 347 -7.17 30.29 8.29
C GLY A 347 -7.42 28.79 8.53
N GLN A 348 -8.65 28.37 8.33
CA GLN A 348 -9.16 27.01 8.55
C GLN A 348 -9.07 26.17 7.29
N CYS A 349 -8.71 24.89 7.42
CA CYS A 349 -8.72 23.96 6.33
C CYS A 349 -10.10 23.32 6.15
N SER A 350 -10.66 23.39 4.96
CA SER A 350 -12.01 22.85 4.69
C SER A 350 -12.09 21.76 3.60
N THR A 351 -11.14 21.72 2.64
CA THR A 351 -11.19 20.71 1.56
C THR A 351 -9.83 20.34 1.02
N VAL A 352 -9.34 20.96 -0.04
CA VAL A 352 -7.99 20.75 -0.57
C VAL A 352 -7.16 21.98 -0.26
N THR A 353 -6.04 21.83 0.44
CA THR A 353 -5.24 22.99 0.88
C THR A 353 -3.75 22.65 0.80
N ASP A 354 -2.97 23.62 0.36
CA ASP A 354 -1.52 23.57 0.45
C ASP A 354 -1.10 23.96 1.87
N PHE A 355 -0.17 23.22 2.43
CA PHE A 355 0.37 23.51 3.75
C PHE A 355 1.87 23.25 3.83
N SER A 356 2.52 23.83 4.84
CA SER A 356 3.89 23.49 5.17
C SER A 356 3.93 22.64 6.45
N PHE A 357 4.78 21.61 6.40
CA PHE A 357 4.98 20.66 7.50
C PHE A 357 6.34 20.83 8.12
N GLN A 358 6.41 20.67 9.42
CA GLN A 358 7.65 20.57 10.17
C GLN A 358 7.57 19.41 11.15
N SER A 359 8.44 18.40 10.99
CA SER A 359 8.55 17.31 11.96
C SER A 359 9.34 17.74 13.20
N SER A 360 8.95 17.25 14.38
CA SER A 360 9.70 17.44 15.62
C SER A 360 10.78 16.37 15.74
N GLY A 361 12.01 16.68 15.30
CA GLY A 361 13.18 15.81 15.50
C GLY A 361 13.28 14.57 14.61
N ILE A 362 12.37 14.40 13.65
CA ILE A 362 12.36 13.28 12.70
C ILE A 362 12.74 13.77 11.30
N ARG A 363 13.59 13.03 10.60
CA ARG A 363 14.02 13.35 9.25
C ARG A 363 13.38 12.38 8.26
N LEU A 364 12.59 12.92 7.34
CA LEU A 364 11.93 12.16 6.29
C LEU A 364 12.89 11.97 5.11
N CYS A 365 13.01 10.75 4.62
CA CYS A 365 13.93 10.38 3.56
C CYS A 365 13.20 10.18 2.24
N TRP A 366 13.49 11.03 1.23
CA TRP A 366 13.04 10.84 -0.14
C TRP A 366 14.05 11.40 -1.12
N ARG A 367 13.93 11.01 -2.38
CA ARG A 367 14.70 11.61 -3.47
C ARG A 367 14.04 12.90 -3.91
N THR A 368 14.82 13.97 -3.95
CA THR A 368 14.43 15.20 -4.65
C THR A 368 14.95 15.12 -6.09
N ALA A 369 14.06 15.19 -7.07
CA ALA A 369 14.47 15.42 -8.44
C ALA A 369 15.05 16.86 -8.53
N ASN A 370 16.36 16.97 -8.57
CA ASN A 370 17.18 18.16 -8.90
C ASN A 370 16.73 19.57 -8.43
N HIS A 371 15.83 19.70 -7.44
CA HIS A 371 15.45 20.99 -6.88
C HIS A 371 15.53 20.99 -5.34
N PRO A 372 16.23 21.93 -4.73
CA PRO A 372 16.47 21.94 -3.29
C PRO A 372 15.27 22.35 -2.42
N SER A 373 14.09 22.55 -2.96
CA SER A 373 13.06 23.21 -2.18
C SER A 373 11.59 22.85 -2.40
N LEU A 374 11.16 21.86 -3.14
CA LEU A 374 9.70 21.59 -3.21
C LEU A 374 9.39 20.25 -3.89
N GLY A 375 9.16 19.20 -3.10
CA GLY A 375 8.40 18.04 -3.55
C GLY A 375 6.91 18.29 -3.27
N SER A 376 6.07 18.19 -4.29
CA SER A 376 4.62 18.16 -4.11
C SER A 376 4.21 16.73 -3.75
N PHE A 377 3.52 16.54 -2.64
CA PHE A 377 3.03 15.25 -2.17
C PHE A 377 1.51 15.29 -2.13
N ASN A 378 0.87 14.19 -2.51
CA ASN A 378 -0.56 14.00 -2.24
C ASN A 378 -0.67 13.35 -0.85
N LEU A 379 -1.36 14.01 0.05
CA LEU A 379 -1.65 13.51 1.38
C LEU A 379 -3.15 13.24 1.51
N LEU A 380 -3.47 12.12 2.12
CA LEU A 380 -4.82 11.82 2.56
C LEU A 380 -4.91 11.94 4.07
N ALA A 381 -5.89 12.66 4.54
CA ALA A 381 -6.18 12.79 5.95
C ALA A 381 -7.38 11.93 6.32
N LEU A 382 -7.15 10.87 7.11
CA LEU A 382 -8.19 9.99 7.61
C LEU A 382 -8.52 10.35 9.07
N SER A 383 -9.80 10.35 9.40
CA SER A 383 -10.29 10.33 10.77
C SER A 383 -11.07 9.03 10.94
N SER A 384 -10.57 8.09 11.75
CA SER A 384 -11.35 6.91 12.09
C SER A 384 -12.50 7.30 13.02
N ASN A 385 -13.73 6.98 12.62
CA ASN A 385 -14.94 7.21 13.40
C ASN A 385 -15.21 6.11 14.44
N SER A 386 -14.38 5.08 14.51
CA SER A 386 -14.58 3.94 15.39
C SER A 386 -13.66 3.98 16.59
N MET A 387 -14.20 4.34 17.75
CA MET A 387 -13.69 4.09 19.11
C MET A 387 -12.33 4.65 19.55
N LEU A 388 -11.66 5.51 18.82
CA LEU A 388 -10.50 6.23 19.35
C LEU A 388 -10.92 7.57 19.95
N PRO A 389 -10.25 8.03 21.04
CA PRO A 389 -10.54 9.33 21.65
C PRO A 389 -10.48 10.43 20.59
N TRP A 390 -11.41 11.36 20.64
CA TRP A 390 -11.78 12.43 19.71
C TRP A 390 -10.64 13.29 19.11
N ASP A 391 -9.37 13.05 19.47
CA ASP A 391 -8.23 13.92 19.20
C ASP A 391 -7.17 13.38 18.23
N ARG A 392 -7.36 12.19 17.63
CA ARG A 392 -6.33 11.62 16.74
C ARG A 392 -6.72 11.73 15.26
N PHE A 393 -6.05 12.64 14.59
CA PHE A 393 -6.08 12.81 13.15
C PHE A 393 -4.86 12.13 12.54
N VAL A 394 -5.07 11.29 11.56
CA VAL A 394 -4.03 10.51 10.90
C VAL A 394 -3.85 11.05 9.48
N VAL A 395 -2.62 11.35 9.11
CA VAL A 395 -2.27 11.83 7.78
C VAL A 395 -1.33 10.81 7.13
N TYR A 396 -1.77 10.24 6.03
CA TYR A 396 -0.95 9.35 5.22
C TYR A 396 -0.23 10.15 4.14
N VAL A 397 1.09 10.01 4.08
CA VAL A 397 1.92 10.64 3.05
C VAL A 397 2.29 9.58 2.02
N PHE A 398 1.72 9.70 0.83
CA PHE A 398 2.01 8.78 -0.27
C PHE A 398 2.98 9.42 -1.26
N LEU A 399 4.04 8.69 -1.56
CA LEU A 399 4.95 9.05 -2.64
C LEU A 399 4.48 8.34 -3.91
N PRO A 400 4.23 9.07 -5.00
CA PRO A 400 3.88 8.43 -6.27
C PRO A 400 5.01 7.49 -6.70
N ARG A 401 4.65 6.28 -7.14
CA ARG A 401 5.62 5.26 -7.64
C ARG A 401 6.37 5.72 -8.89
N ARG A 402 5.84 6.71 -9.64
CA ARG A 402 6.48 7.36 -10.79
C ARG A 402 6.61 8.86 -10.56
N PHE A 403 7.83 9.33 -10.44
CA PHE A 403 8.18 10.72 -10.71
C PHE A 403 8.53 10.80 -12.19
N ASP A 404 7.53 10.86 -13.05
CA ASP A 404 7.73 11.42 -14.39
C ASP A 404 7.71 12.93 -14.25
N LEU A 405 8.85 13.53 -14.61
CA LEU A 405 9.04 14.97 -14.69
C LEU A 405 8.03 15.58 -15.68
N TYR A 406 6.94 16.13 -15.16
CA TYR A 406 6.16 17.09 -15.93
C TYR A 406 6.39 18.48 -15.37
N PHE A 407 7.10 19.29 -16.13
CA PHE A 407 7.09 20.74 -16.02
C PHE A 407 5.70 21.24 -16.41
N GLY A 408 4.89 21.60 -15.44
CA GLY A 408 3.57 22.19 -15.64
C GLY A 408 2.70 21.89 -14.43
N LYS A 409 2.10 22.92 -13.85
CA LYS A 409 1.20 22.80 -12.68
C LYS A 409 0.19 21.66 -12.89
N PRO A 410 0.21 20.56 -12.10
CA PRO A 410 -0.82 19.54 -12.20
C PRO A 410 -2.09 20.09 -11.56
N VAL A 411 -3.08 20.39 -12.37
CA VAL A 411 -4.48 20.50 -11.91
C VAL A 411 -5.06 19.10 -12.10
N PHE A 412 -5.10 18.29 -11.08
CA PHE A 412 -5.88 17.06 -11.06
C PHE A 412 -7.35 17.44 -10.81
N LEU A 413 -8.09 17.58 -11.91
CA LEU A 413 -9.54 17.57 -11.87
C LEU A 413 -10.01 16.12 -11.98
N SER A 414 -10.78 15.62 -11.00
CA SER A 414 -11.51 14.36 -11.16
C SER A 414 -12.40 14.44 -12.39
N SER A 415 -12.74 13.32 -13.00
CA SER A 415 -13.61 13.27 -14.19
C SER A 415 -14.95 13.99 -13.96
N LYS A 416 -15.49 14.00 -12.73
CA LYS A 416 -16.69 14.76 -12.34
C LYS A 416 -16.45 16.28 -12.34
N ASN A 417 -15.28 16.73 -11.92
CA ASN A 417 -14.93 18.16 -11.96
C ASN A 417 -14.63 18.63 -13.39
N LEU A 418 -14.16 17.74 -14.28
CA LEU A 418 -14.05 18.05 -15.70
C LEU A 418 -15.43 18.28 -16.34
N LEU A 419 -16.43 17.45 -16.02
CA LEU A 419 -17.81 17.63 -16.51
C LEU A 419 -18.44 18.92 -15.97
N TYR A 420 -18.19 19.28 -14.71
CA TYR A 420 -18.68 20.53 -14.13
C TYR A 420 -17.95 21.75 -14.69
N ALA A 421 -16.66 21.64 -14.97
CA ALA A 421 -15.90 22.69 -15.66
C ALA A 421 -16.34 22.84 -17.13
N PHE A 422 -16.68 21.73 -17.82
CA PHE A 422 -17.23 21.76 -19.17
C PHE A 422 -18.65 22.33 -19.21
N SER A 423 -19.52 22.06 -18.23
CA SER A 423 -20.85 22.66 -18.19
C SER A 423 -20.80 24.17 -17.92
N ASN A 424 -19.92 24.65 -17.05
CA ASN A 424 -19.71 26.07 -16.80
C ASN A 424 -18.93 26.78 -17.91
N ALA A 425 -18.01 26.09 -18.57
CA ALA A 425 -17.27 26.59 -19.73
C ALA A 425 -18.18 26.69 -20.97
N SER A 426 -19.16 25.79 -21.13
CA SER A 426 -20.14 25.88 -22.23
C SER A 426 -21.01 27.15 -22.14
N CYS A 427 -21.28 27.62 -20.92
CA CYS A 427 -22.00 28.88 -20.72
C CYS A 427 -21.10 30.13 -20.93
N ALA A 428 -19.77 29.99 -20.71
CA ALA A 428 -18.80 31.06 -20.93
C ALA A 428 -18.32 31.14 -22.40
N LEU A 429 -18.28 29.99 -23.11
CA LEU A 429 -17.87 29.90 -24.53
C LEU A 429 -18.84 30.56 -25.50
N GLN A 430 -20.08 30.80 -25.11
CA GLN A 430 -21.02 31.61 -25.91
C GLN A 430 -20.71 33.12 -25.91
N ARG A 431 -19.76 33.58 -25.07
CA ARG A 431 -19.43 35.02 -24.95
C ARG A 431 -17.97 35.37 -25.25
N ALA A 432 -17.12 34.42 -25.57
CA ALA A 432 -15.71 34.68 -25.92
C ALA A 432 -15.28 33.89 -27.17
N LYS A 433 -14.75 34.58 -28.17
CA LYS A 433 -14.10 33.96 -29.34
C LYS A 433 -12.80 33.30 -28.88
N LEU A 434 -12.82 31.98 -28.75
CA LEU A 434 -11.63 31.17 -28.45
C LEU A 434 -11.22 30.38 -29.70
N SER A 435 -9.97 30.50 -30.11
CA SER A 435 -9.37 29.65 -31.14
C SER A 435 -8.74 28.44 -30.48
N THR A 436 -9.07 27.24 -30.97
CA THR A 436 -8.44 26.00 -30.55
C THR A 436 -7.43 25.52 -31.60
N SER A 437 -6.23 25.25 -31.19
CA SER A 437 -5.23 24.56 -32.02
C SER A 437 -5.01 23.15 -31.46
N ARG A 438 -5.17 22.14 -32.32
CA ARG A 438 -4.82 20.75 -32.01
C ARG A 438 -3.43 20.44 -32.57
N ARG A 439 -2.48 20.11 -31.71
CA ARG A 439 -1.30 19.35 -32.07
C ARG A 439 -1.04 18.27 -31.04
N ASN A 440 -0.88 17.04 -31.49
CA ASN A 440 -0.46 15.87 -30.71
C ASN A 440 -1.38 15.46 -29.52
N GLY A 441 -2.70 15.45 -29.71
CA GLY A 441 -3.63 14.85 -28.72
C GLY A 441 -3.86 15.66 -27.45
N TYR A 442 -3.32 16.87 -27.32
CA TYR A 442 -3.53 17.75 -26.17
C TYR A 442 -4.32 19.01 -26.56
N VAL A 443 -5.20 19.46 -25.66
CA VAL A 443 -5.94 20.72 -25.82
C VAL A 443 -5.29 21.76 -24.90
N SER A 444 -4.67 22.79 -25.48
CA SER A 444 -4.17 23.95 -24.74
C SER A 444 -5.18 25.08 -24.81
N LEU A 445 -5.57 25.63 -23.69
CA LEU A 445 -6.41 26.83 -23.57
C LEU A 445 -5.51 28.05 -23.35
N TYR A 446 -5.49 28.95 -24.32
CA TYR A 446 -4.85 30.26 -24.19
C TYR A 446 -5.89 31.34 -23.88
N LYS A 447 -5.62 32.14 -22.87
CA LYS A 447 -6.40 33.34 -22.58
C LYS A 447 -5.94 34.44 -23.51
N ALA A 448 -6.79 34.84 -24.46
CA ALA A 448 -6.56 36.03 -25.24
C ALA A 448 -6.71 37.25 -24.34
N GLY A 449 -5.68 38.06 -24.25
CA GLY A 449 -5.72 39.34 -23.55
C GLY A 449 -6.71 40.27 -24.22
N VAL A 450 -7.54 40.92 -23.41
CA VAL A 450 -8.38 42.03 -23.83
C VAL A 450 -7.48 43.26 -23.72
N GLY A 451 -7.25 43.91 -24.86
CA GLY A 451 -6.79 45.26 -24.90
C GLY A 451 -7.93 46.23 -24.67
#